data_60a04fb8a1f661ae4636117a321c6ad2
#
_entry.id   60a04fb8a1f661ae4636117a321c6ad2
#
_cell.length_a   1.000
_cell.length_b   1.000
_cell.length_c   1.000
_cell.angle_alpha   90.00
_cell.angle_beta   90.00
_cell.angle_gamma   90.00
#
_symmetry.space_group_name_H-M   'P 1'
#
loop_
_entity.id
_entity.type
_entity.pdbx_description
1 polymer ?
#
loop_
_entity_poly.entity_id
_entity_poly.type
_entity_poly.pdbx_seq_one_letter_code
_entity_poly.pdbx_strand_id
1 'polypeptide(L)'
;MSSAKTKPIASGLSANLRTLQAGAKARAFAPGQIIFSAGEAGDGCYLVVSGRVRISAVVGPKESRVLATIGPGDFFGEMAVVDDAPRSATATAEVYTKTLFIERHRLLTLLERRPQLALSIIREFSARMRNLNQKYVEEIIQAERLAVVGRFATTIVHDFKTPLAVIGLATDLACTRGSRLAQRRELRTMIARQTERMKSMLQELIDFTRPGGQQSKLQSMKFAPYLNSLAEEAGLELAQRGVKLVVATPPPSVPVRIEPQRLSRLFYNLLSNAADEMKDGGKITLRFKKTGRELQVEVQDNGRGIAPELADSLFKPFATFGKPNGTGLGLTICRRIAEDHGGRIWATSVPGKGATFAFTLPLAQ
;
A
#
# COMPACT_ATOMS: atom_id res chain seq x y z
N MET A 1 8.52 -8.33 -11.83
CA MET A 1 9.95 -8.16 -11.51
C MET A 1 10.39 -6.79 -12.03
N SER A 2 10.32 -5.77 -11.21
CA SER A 2 10.78 -4.42 -11.58
C SER A 2 11.90 -4.05 -10.63
N SER A 3 13.12 -4.03 -11.16
CA SER A 3 14.34 -3.64 -10.47
C SER A 3 14.23 -2.17 -10.05
N ALA A 4 14.10 -1.92 -8.76
CA ALA A 4 14.25 -0.59 -8.20
C ALA A 4 15.70 -0.12 -8.48
N LYS A 5 15.85 0.76 -9.46
CA LYS A 5 17.10 1.48 -9.70
C LYS A 5 17.36 2.38 -8.49
N THR A 6 18.17 1.91 -7.55
CA THR A 6 18.78 2.75 -6.53
C THR A 6 19.66 3.76 -7.26
N LYS A 7 19.33 5.05 -7.18
CA LYS A 7 20.19 6.12 -7.72
C LYS A 7 21.57 5.99 -7.08
N PRO A 8 22.66 6.01 -7.86
CA PRO A 8 24.01 6.01 -7.28
C PRO A 8 24.21 7.31 -6.51
N ILE A 9 24.55 7.20 -5.23
CA ILE A 9 24.90 8.33 -4.36
C ILE A 9 26.34 8.73 -4.68
N ALA A 10 26.57 9.15 -5.93
CA ALA A 10 27.91 9.42 -6.45
C ALA A 10 28.43 10.84 -6.15
N SER A 11 27.67 11.74 -5.50
CA SER A 11 28.06 13.15 -5.43
C SER A 11 28.83 13.57 -4.17
N GLY A 12 28.86 12.78 -3.10
CA GLY A 12 29.60 13.10 -1.86
C GLY A 12 30.89 12.28 -1.66
N LEU A 13 30.95 11.07 -2.21
CA LEU A 13 32.07 10.16 -2.04
C LEU A 13 33.14 10.31 -3.13
N SER A 14 32.82 10.83 -4.31
CA SER A 14 33.75 10.94 -5.44
C SER A 14 35.03 11.76 -5.12
N ALA A 15 34.92 12.77 -4.28
CA ALA A 15 36.09 13.55 -3.82
C ALA A 15 36.99 12.75 -2.84
N ASN A 16 36.41 11.81 -2.09
CA ASN A 16 37.11 10.99 -1.09
C ASN A 16 37.63 9.66 -1.66
N LEU A 17 37.10 9.21 -2.81
CA LEU A 17 37.47 7.96 -3.48
C LEU A 17 39.00 7.87 -3.77
N ARG A 18 39.62 8.94 -4.27
CA ARG A 18 41.06 8.97 -4.56
C ARG A 18 41.92 8.73 -3.31
N THR A 19 41.47 9.19 -2.15
CA THR A 19 42.20 9.00 -0.88
C THR A 19 42.06 7.58 -0.35
N LEU A 20 40.90 6.97 -0.53
CA LEU A 20 40.63 5.58 -0.17
C LEU A 20 41.37 4.60 -1.10
N GLN A 21 41.52 4.96 -2.36
CA GLN A 21 42.26 4.17 -3.35
C GLN A 21 43.76 4.14 -3.09
N ALA A 22 44.35 5.19 -2.54
CA ALA A 22 45.77 5.25 -2.26
C ALA A 22 46.13 4.17 -1.21
N GLY A 23 46.80 3.07 -1.64
CA GLY A 23 47.25 1.94 -0.83
C GLY A 23 46.18 0.89 -0.47
N ALA A 24 45.02 0.92 -1.10
CA ALA A 24 44.08 -0.18 -1.09
C ALA A 24 44.57 -1.33 -1.99
N LYS A 25 44.30 -2.57 -1.62
CA LYS A 25 44.69 -3.76 -2.37
C LYS A 25 43.57 -4.11 -3.37
N ALA A 26 43.88 -4.20 -4.65
CA ALA A 26 42.94 -4.65 -5.66
C ALA A 26 42.65 -6.15 -5.48
N ARG A 27 41.35 -6.52 -5.46
CA ARG A 27 40.89 -7.90 -5.42
C ARG A 27 39.83 -8.11 -6.51
N ALA A 28 39.83 -9.29 -7.13
CA ALA A 28 38.85 -9.66 -8.13
C ALA A 28 38.17 -10.97 -7.75
N PHE A 29 36.87 -11.07 -8.02
CA PHE A 29 36.06 -12.21 -7.66
C PHE A 29 35.23 -12.70 -8.86
N ALA A 30 35.21 -14.01 -9.05
CA ALA A 30 34.41 -14.65 -10.09
C ALA A 30 32.89 -14.61 -9.72
N PRO A 31 32.01 -14.73 -10.72
CA PRO A 31 30.56 -14.86 -10.45
C PRO A 31 30.27 -16.03 -9.49
N GLY A 32 29.46 -15.79 -8.46
CA GLY A 32 29.11 -16.77 -7.42
C GLY A 32 30.16 -16.92 -6.31
N GLN A 33 31.33 -16.31 -6.41
CA GLN A 33 32.37 -16.40 -5.40
C GLN A 33 32.01 -15.63 -4.13
N ILE A 34 32.18 -16.28 -2.98
CA ILE A 34 31.98 -15.65 -1.65
C ILE A 34 33.22 -14.78 -1.38
N ILE A 35 32.99 -13.53 -1.03
CA ILE A 35 34.02 -12.54 -0.67
C ILE A 35 34.36 -12.67 0.81
N PHE A 36 33.33 -12.82 1.65
CA PHE A 36 33.38 -13.18 3.06
C PHE A 36 32.04 -13.75 3.52
N SER A 37 32.03 -14.54 4.58
CA SER A 37 30.86 -15.16 5.17
C SER A 37 30.43 -14.44 6.47
N ALA A 38 29.15 -14.51 6.80
CA ALA A 38 28.65 -14.06 8.09
C ALA A 38 29.39 -14.79 9.24
N GLY A 39 29.74 -14.06 10.29
CA GLY A 39 30.48 -14.58 11.44
C GLY A 39 32.02 -14.53 11.30
N GLU A 40 32.58 -14.29 10.12
CA GLU A 40 34.02 -14.10 9.95
C GLU A 40 34.51 -12.80 10.60
N ALA A 41 35.78 -12.74 10.95
CA ALA A 41 36.41 -11.52 11.51
C ALA A 41 36.46 -10.38 10.48
N GLY A 42 36.22 -9.17 10.93
CA GLY A 42 36.24 -7.95 10.11
C GLY A 42 37.65 -7.41 9.89
N ASP A 43 38.42 -7.95 8.93
CA ASP A 43 39.78 -7.58 8.59
C ASP A 43 39.92 -6.26 7.80
N GLY A 44 38.83 -5.78 7.21
CA GLY A 44 38.76 -4.58 6.39
C GLY A 44 37.44 -4.43 5.68
N CYS A 45 37.33 -3.41 4.85
CA CYS A 45 36.14 -3.15 4.02
C CYS A 45 36.50 -3.16 2.53
N TYR A 46 35.49 -3.23 1.70
CA TYR A 46 35.61 -3.31 0.26
C TYR A 46 34.90 -2.15 -0.42
N LEU A 47 35.52 -1.54 -1.42
CA LEU A 47 34.92 -0.59 -2.36
C LEU A 47 34.73 -1.30 -3.71
N VAL A 48 33.52 -1.32 -4.25
CA VAL A 48 33.27 -1.88 -5.57
C VAL A 48 33.79 -0.91 -6.66
N VAL A 49 34.67 -1.38 -7.50
CA VAL A 49 35.17 -0.63 -8.68
C VAL A 49 34.31 -0.95 -9.89
N SER A 50 34.03 -2.23 -10.11
CA SER A 50 33.16 -2.70 -11.19
C SER A 50 32.51 -4.01 -10.79
N GLY A 51 31.35 -4.33 -11.36
CA GLY A 51 30.60 -5.54 -11.05
C GLY A 51 29.46 -5.30 -10.04
N ARG A 52 29.07 -6.36 -9.32
CA ARG A 52 27.94 -6.32 -8.38
C ARG A 52 28.14 -7.36 -7.28
N VAL A 53 27.86 -6.97 -6.05
CA VAL A 53 27.96 -7.83 -4.86
C VAL A 53 26.59 -7.95 -4.20
N ARG A 54 26.17 -9.16 -3.90
CA ARG A 54 24.97 -9.46 -3.14
C ARG A 54 25.34 -9.67 -1.68
N ILE A 55 24.65 -8.95 -0.81
CA ILE A 55 24.74 -9.12 0.65
C ILE A 55 23.52 -9.93 1.10
N SER A 56 23.75 -11.05 1.79
CA SER A 56 22.69 -11.95 2.24
C SER A 56 22.92 -12.39 3.68
N ALA A 57 21.81 -12.62 4.41
CA ALA A 57 21.82 -13.20 5.75
C ALA A 57 20.97 -14.45 5.79
N VAL A 58 21.33 -15.40 6.68
CA VAL A 58 20.54 -16.58 6.96
C VAL A 58 19.42 -16.20 7.93
N VAL A 59 18.17 -16.39 7.53
CA VAL A 59 16.97 -16.02 8.31
C VAL A 59 16.29 -17.24 8.92
N GLY A 60 16.76 -18.46 8.63
CA GLY A 60 16.23 -19.72 9.13
C GLY A 60 17.11 -20.90 8.73
N PRO A 61 16.77 -22.12 9.13
CA PRO A 61 17.65 -23.28 8.93
C PRO A 61 18.04 -23.58 7.48
N LYS A 62 17.30 -23.03 6.50
CA LYS A 62 17.54 -23.26 5.05
C LYS A 62 17.24 -22.03 4.17
N GLU A 63 16.91 -20.88 4.76
CA GLU A 63 16.56 -19.68 3.97
C GLU A 63 17.65 -18.61 4.08
N SER A 64 18.18 -18.20 2.93
CA SER A 64 19.05 -17.03 2.81
C SER A 64 18.27 -15.87 2.19
N ARG A 65 18.22 -14.74 2.88
CA ARG A 65 17.54 -13.53 2.41
C ARG A 65 18.55 -12.51 1.89
N VAL A 66 18.27 -11.97 0.71
CA VAL A 66 19.08 -10.87 0.15
C VAL A 66 18.70 -9.58 0.88
N LEU A 67 19.68 -8.99 1.55
CA LEU A 67 19.55 -7.74 2.29
C LEU A 67 19.80 -6.52 1.39
N ALA A 68 20.84 -6.60 0.55
CA ALA A 68 21.23 -5.51 -0.33
C ALA A 68 22.01 -6.03 -1.55
N THR A 69 22.02 -5.21 -2.60
CA THR A 69 22.90 -5.35 -3.76
C THR A 69 23.77 -4.11 -3.86
N ILE A 70 25.07 -4.30 -3.88
CA ILE A 70 26.10 -3.27 -3.85
C ILE A 70 26.70 -3.12 -5.24
N GLY A 71 26.76 -1.90 -5.75
CA GLY A 71 27.26 -1.56 -7.07
C GLY A 71 28.55 -0.75 -7.07
N PRO A 72 29.05 -0.35 -8.25
CA PRO A 72 30.25 0.46 -8.38
C PRO A 72 30.15 1.79 -7.62
N GLY A 73 31.20 2.12 -6.86
CA GLY A 73 31.27 3.30 -6.02
C GLY A 73 30.75 3.13 -4.59
N ASP A 74 30.12 1.99 -4.28
CA ASP A 74 29.58 1.69 -2.96
C ASP A 74 30.54 0.84 -2.12
N PHE A 75 30.42 0.95 -0.78
CA PHE A 75 31.19 0.19 0.21
C PHE A 75 30.37 -0.96 0.78
N PHE A 76 31.11 -2.02 1.22
CA PHE A 76 30.52 -3.09 2.02
C PHE A 76 31.55 -3.71 2.97
N GLY A 77 31.07 -4.36 4.04
CA GLY A 77 31.91 -4.97 5.07
C GLY A 77 32.49 -3.97 6.07
N GLU A 78 32.13 -2.70 5.98
CA GLU A 78 32.56 -1.61 6.86
C GLU A 78 32.06 -1.76 8.29
N MET A 79 30.88 -2.38 8.51
CA MET A 79 30.27 -2.52 9.85
C MET A 79 31.22 -3.23 10.80
N ALA A 80 31.69 -4.41 10.44
CA ALA A 80 32.60 -5.21 11.24
C ALA A 80 33.95 -4.54 11.52
N VAL A 81 34.31 -3.49 10.75
CA VAL A 81 35.50 -2.68 11.00
C VAL A 81 35.23 -1.60 12.03
N VAL A 82 34.06 -0.97 11.97
CA VAL A 82 33.69 0.19 12.82
C VAL A 82 33.30 -0.24 14.22
N ASP A 83 32.50 -1.31 14.36
CA ASP A 83 31.95 -1.80 15.64
C ASP A 83 32.75 -2.93 16.28
N ASP A 84 33.85 -3.37 15.65
CA ASP A 84 34.69 -4.49 16.10
C ASP A 84 33.95 -5.82 16.28
N ALA A 85 32.90 -6.01 15.48
CA ALA A 85 32.06 -7.21 15.51
C ALA A 85 32.35 -8.14 14.32
N PRO A 86 31.96 -9.40 14.37
CA PRO A 86 32.02 -10.29 13.22
C PRO A 86 31.17 -9.78 12.05
N ARG A 87 31.45 -10.26 10.82
CA ARG A 87 30.66 -9.95 9.63
C ARG A 87 29.19 -10.26 9.86
N SER A 88 28.33 -9.28 9.75
CA SER A 88 26.88 -9.40 9.99
C SER A 88 26.12 -10.15 8.87
N ALA A 89 26.73 -10.30 7.71
CA ALA A 89 26.13 -10.92 6.53
C ALA A 89 27.19 -11.53 5.62
N THR A 90 26.75 -12.38 4.68
CA THR A 90 27.61 -12.97 3.65
C THR A 90 27.60 -12.09 2.40
N ALA A 91 28.78 -11.81 1.86
CA ALA A 91 28.97 -11.07 0.62
C ALA A 91 29.37 -12.02 -0.52
N THR A 92 28.63 -12.01 -1.62
CA THR A 92 28.85 -12.86 -2.79
C THR A 92 28.89 -12.01 -4.06
N ALA A 93 29.87 -12.23 -4.93
CA ALA A 93 29.93 -11.59 -6.23
C ALA A 93 28.83 -12.16 -7.15
N GLU A 94 27.91 -11.32 -7.66
CA GLU A 94 26.86 -11.77 -8.59
C GLU A 94 27.38 -11.93 -10.02
N VAL A 95 28.34 -11.09 -10.39
CA VAL A 95 29.03 -11.08 -11.68
C VAL A 95 30.54 -10.94 -11.42
N TYR A 96 31.36 -10.99 -12.46
CA TYR A 96 32.77 -10.69 -12.28
C TYR A 96 32.94 -9.29 -11.67
N THR A 97 33.53 -9.24 -10.48
CA THR A 97 33.55 -8.04 -9.63
C THR A 97 34.99 -7.68 -9.25
N LYS A 98 35.38 -6.42 -9.52
CA LYS A 98 36.61 -5.84 -9.06
C LYS A 98 36.33 -4.94 -7.86
N THR A 99 37.16 -5.09 -6.82
CA THR A 99 37.04 -4.31 -5.58
C THR A 99 38.40 -3.78 -5.15
N LEU A 100 38.37 -2.76 -4.32
CA LEU A 100 39.54 -2.30 -3.54
C LEU A 100 39.29 -2.70 -2.08
N PHE A 101 40.21 -3.47 -1.52
CA PHE A 101 40.20 -3.87 -0.12
C PHE A 101 41.00 -2.85 0.70
N ILE A 102 40.38 -2.32 1.76
CA ILE A 102 40.95 -1.34 2.68
C ILE A 102 41.05 -2.02 4.04
N GLU A 103 42.24 -2.22 4.53
CA GLU A 103 42.54 -2.86 5.82
C GLU A 103 41.93 -2.02 6.98
N ARG A 104 41.51 -2.71 8.04
CA ARG A 104 40.84 -2.13 9.21
C ARG A 104 41.60 -0.92 9.78
N HIS A 105 42.91 -1.10 10.15
CA HIS A 105 43.69 -0.06 10.77
C HIS A 105 43.75 1.20 9.92
N ARG A 106 43.83 1.02 8.61
CA ARG A 106 43.89 2.11 7.63
C ARG A 106 42.55 2.85 7.53
N LEU A 107 41.43 2.14 7.50
CA LEU A 107 40.14 2.78 7.49
C LEU A 107 39.93 3.63 8.75
N LEU A 108 40.23 3.09 9.93
CA LEU A 108 40.13 3.81 11.21
C LEU A 108 41.00 5.08 11.23
N THR A 109 42.30 4.98 10.83
CA THR A 109 43.19 6.14 10.72
C THR A 109 42.65 7.20 9.74
N LEU A 110 42.02 6.78 8.62
CA LEU A 110 41.42 7.71 7.67
C LEU A 110 40.20 8.41 8.24
N LEU A 111 39.37 7.69 9.01
CA LEU A 111 38.20 8.27 9.66
C LEU A 111 38.57 9.30 10.74
N GLU A 112 39.60 9.01 11.54
CA GLU A 112 40.15 9.95 12.53
C GLU A 112 40.71 11.23 11.88
N ARG A 113 41.47 11.08 10.80
CA ARG A 113 42.13 12.22 10.12
C ARG A 113 41.18 13.00 9.22
N ARG A 114 40.03 12.46 8.86
CA ARG A 114 39.04 13.08 7.94
C ARG A 114 37.60 12.97 8.43
N PRO A 115 37.18 13.86 9.34
CA PRO A 115 35.82 13.85 9.91
C PRO A 115 34.75 13.90 8.85
N GLN A 116 35.00 14.54 7.71
CA GLN A 116 34.00 14.59 6.61
C GLN A 116 33.74 13.20 5.97
N LEU A 117 34.73 12.31 5.93
CA LEU A 117 34.57 10.94 5.49
C LEU A 117 33.72 10.15 6.47
N ALA A 118 33.96 10.29 7.78
CA ALA A 118 33.16 9.67 8.83
C ALA A 118 31.68 10.12 8.74
N LEU A 119 31.44 11.42 8.59
CA LEU A 119 30.07 11.94 8.42
C LEU A 119 29.40 11.41 7.16
N SER A 120 30.13 11.21 6.05
CA SER A 120 29.54 10.65 4.82
C SER A 120 29.12 9.19 5.01
N ILE A 121 29.91 8.40 5.70
CA ILE A 121 29.57 7.01 6.06
C ILE A 121 28.35 6.96 7.00
N ILE A 122 28.32 7.80 8.03
CA ILE A 122 27.17 7.88 8.96
C ILE A 122 25.88 8.25 8.21
N ARG A 123 25.93 9.20 7.28
CA ARG A 123 24.77 9.58 6.45
C ARG A 123 24.28 8.41 5.59
N GLU A 124 25.20 7.65 5.03
CA GLU A 124 24.87 6.46 4.23
C GLU A 124 24.22 5.38 5.09
N PHE A 125 24.80 5.07 6.27
CA PHE A 125 24.17 4.16 7.24
C PHE A 125 22.78 4.60 7.63
N SER A 126 22.62 5.88 7.95
CA SER A 126 21.32 6.44 8.33
C SER A 126 20.30 6.30 7.18
N ALA A 127 20.72 6.47 5.94
CA ALA A 127 19.84 6.27 4.79
C ALA A 127 19.49 4.78 4.58
N ARG A 128 20.47 3.88 4.69
CA ARG A 128 20.24 2.42 4.61
C ARG A 128 19.33 1.94 5.72
N MET A 129 19.54 2.40 6.96
CA MET A 129 18.71 2.05 8.11
C MET A 129 17.26 2.51 7.92
N ARG A 130 17.04 3.76 7.47
CA ARG A 130 15.70 4.25 7.17
C ARG A 130 14.99 3.39 6.12
N ASN A 131 15.69 3.01 5.06
CA ASN A 131 15.13 2.16 3.99
C ASN A 131 14.80 0.75 4.50
N LEU A 132 15.65 0.17 5.34
CA LEU A 132 15.40 -1.14 5.96
C LEU A 132 14.21 -1.07 6.91
N ASN A 133 14.15 -0.07 7.78
CA ASN A 133 13.03 0.12 8.70
C ASN A 133 11.72 0.29 7.95
N GLN A 134 11.71 1.08 6.86
CA GLN A 134 10.50 1.25 6.05
C GLN A 134 10.03 -0.08 5.46
N LYS A 135 10.93 -0.87 4.86
CA LYS A 135 10.58 -2.20 4.32
C LYS A 135 10.08 -3.15 5.41
N TYR A 136 10.73 -3.14 6.58
CA TYR A 136 10.34 -3.99 7.70
C TYR A 136 8.95 -3.65 8.21
N VAL A 137 8.64 -2.36 8.34
CA VAL A 137 7.29 -1.90 8.71
C VAL A 137 6.26 -2.31 7.65
N GLU A 138 6.57 -2.18 6.37
CA GLU A 138 5.70 -2.61 5.28
C GLU A 138 5.42 -4.12 5.33
N GLU A 139 6.43 -4.94 5.62
CA GLU A 139 6.30 -6.39 5.76
C GLU A 139 5.46 -6.79 6.98
N ILE A 140 5.65 -6.13 8.13
CA ILE A 140 4.83 -6.35 9.33
C ILE A 140 3.36 -6.04 9.03
N ILE A 141 3.09 -4.86 8.45
CA ILE A 141 1.73 -4.46 8.09
C ILE A 141 1.09 -5.48 7.13
N GLN A 142 1.86 -5.98 6.17
CA GLN A 142 1.38 -6.98 5.22
C GLN A 142 1.08 -8.32 5.91
N ALA A 143 1.96 -8.80 6.78
CA ALA A 143 1.75 -10.01 7.56
C ALA A 143 0.52 -9.89 8.48
N GLU A 144 0.34 -8.74 9.13
CA GLU A 144 -0.81 -8.47 9.97
C GLU A 144 -2.13 -8.52 9.17
N ARG A 145 -2.16 -7.93 7.96
CA ARG A 145 -3.34 -7.99 7.08
C ARG A 145 -3.69 -9.42 6.69
N LEU A 146 -2.70 -10.22 6.30
CA LEU A 146 -2.91 -11.63 5.97
C LEU A 146 -3.40 -12.42 7.18
N ALA A 147 -2.87 -12.16 8.36
CA ALA A 147 -3.35 -12.78 9.60
C ALA A 147 -4.81 -12.40 9.92
N VAL A 148 -5.21 -11.15 9.64
CA VAL A 148 -6.62 -10.71 9.76
C VAL A 148 -7.50 -11.49 8.79
N VAL A 149 -7.13 -11.60 7.51
CA VAL A 149 -7.88 -12.40 6.52
C VAL A 149 -7.98 -13.87 6.96
N GLY A 150 -6.88 -14.45 7.47
CA GLY A 150 -6.88 -15.81 8.00
C GLY A 150 -7.87 -16.01 9.15
N ARG A 151 -7.96 -15.07 10.08
CA ARG A 151 -8.93 -15.12 11.19
C ARG A 151 -10.39 -15.09 10.71
N PHE A 152 -10.68 -14.36 9.65
CA PHE A 152 -12.03 -14.23 9.09
C PHE A 152 -12.31 -15.16 7.90
N ALA A 153 -11.41 -16.08 7.59
CA ALA A 153 -11.53 -16.97 6.44
C ALA A 153 -12.87 -17.75 6.42
N THR A 154 -13.32 -18.25 7.58
CA THR A 154 -14.60 -18.97 7.69
C THR A 154 -15.79 -18.07 7.34
N THR A 155 -15.80 -16.84 7.82
CA THR A 155 -16.85 -15.86 7.50
C THR A 155 -16.84 -15.51 6.00
N ILE A 156 -15.66 -15.30 5.44
CA ILE A 156 -15.48 -15.01 4.00
C ILE A 156 -16.03 -16.18 3.16
N VAL A 157 -15.68 -17.42 3.51
CA VAL A 157 -16.18 -18.62 2.81
C VAL A 157 -17.70 -18.73 2.94
N HIS A 158 -18.27 -18.46 4.11
CA HIS A 158 -19.72 -18.44 4.32
C HIS A 158 -20.39 -17.41 3.40
N ASP A 159 -19.85 -16.19 3.32
CA ASP A 159 -20.40 -15.11 2.53
C ASP A 159 -20.34 -15.39 1.01
N PHE A 160 -19.35 -16.18 0.57
CA PHE A 160 -19.30 -16.69 -0.80
C PHE A 160 -20.27 -17.84 -1.08
N LYS A 161 -20.54 -18.70 -0.09
CA LYS A 161 -21.48 -19.83 -0.25
C LYS A 161 -22.91 -19.34 -0.54
N THR A 162 -23.35 -18.26 0.08
CA THR A 162 -24.69 -17.72 -0.10
C THR A 162 -24.99 -17.33 -1.55
N PRO A 163 -24.22 -16.45 -2.22
CA PRO A 163 -24.46 -16.11 -3.61
C PRO A 163 -24.32 -17.32 -4.55
N LEU A 164 -23.40 -18.23 -4.28
CA LEU A 164 -23.22 -19.47 -5.06
C LEU A 164 -24.47 -20.35 -4.98
N ALA A 165 -25.06 -20.53 -3.81
CA ALA A 165 -26.30 -21.28 -3.63
C ALA A 165 -27.47 -20.65 -4.40
N VAL A 166 -27.57 -19.31 -4.39
CA VAL A 166 -28.61 -18.58 -5.15
C VAL A 166 -28.41 -18.75 -6.65
N ILE A 167 -27.16 -18.69 -7.13
CA ILE A 167 -26.82 -18.93 -8.56
C ILE A 167 -27.22 -20.35 -8.95
N GLY A 168 -26.84 -21.35 -8.16
CA GLY A 168 -27.19 -22.76 -8.40
C GLY A 168 -28.70 -22.95 -8.51
N LEU A 169 -29.45 -22.49 -7.50
CA LEU A 169 -30.92 -22.59 -7.51
C LEU A 169 -31.55 -21.87 -8.72
N ALA A 170 -31.08 -20.67 -9.05
CA ALA A 170 -31.59 -19.91 -10.19
C ALA A 170 -31.31 -20.63 -11.52
N THR A 171 -30.15 -21.28 -11.63
CA THR A 171 -29.77 -22.09 -12.83
C THR A 171 -30.68 -23.30 -12.96
N ASP A 172 -30.92 -24.05 -11.86
CA ASP A 172 -31.79 -25.23 -11.86
C ASP A 172 -33.23 -24.86 -12.28
N LEU A 173 -33.76 -23.77 -11.71
CA LEU A 173 -35.09 -23.26 -12.06
C LEU A 173 -35.15 -22.80 -13.53
N ALA A 174 -34.09 -22.18 -14.05
CA ALA A 174 -34.05 -21.74 -15.46
C ALA A 174 -34.03 -22.92 -16.45
N CYS A 175 -33.45 -24.06 -16.04
CA CYS A 175 -33.39 -25.29 -16.84
C CYS A 175 -34.64 -26.16 -16.72
N THR A 176 -35.59 -25.86 -15.83
CA THR A 176 -36.81 -26.62 -15.66
C THR A 176 -37.70 -26.52 -16.91
N ARG A 177 -38.22 -27.67 -17.39
CA ARG A 177 -39.14 -27.74 -18.57
C ARG A 177 -40.40 -26.94 -18.25
N GLY A 178 -40.76 -25.99 -19.12
CA GLY A 178 -41.96 -25.14 -18.98
C GLY A 178 -41.72 -23.76 -18.33
N SER A 179 -40.51 -23.40 -17.97
CA SER A 179 -40.24 -22.03 -17.46
C SER A 179 -40.55 -20.96 -18.54
N ARG A 180 -41.38 -19.97 -18.18
CA ARG A 180 -41.75 -18.86 -19.09
C ARG A 180 -40.55 -17.95 -19.39
N LEU A 181 -40.54 -17.33 -20.56
CA LEU A 181 -39.48 -16.40 -20.96
C LEU A 181 -39.25 -15.24 -19.96
N ALA A 182 -40.34 -14.72 -19.38
CA ALA A 182 -40.26 -13.69 -18.32
C ALA A 182 -39.51 -14.21 -17.10
N GLN A 183 -39.82 -15.40 -16.62
CA GLN A 183 -39.18 -16.03 -15.48
C GLN A 183 -37.68 -16.29 -15.74
N ARG A 184 -37.34 -16.75 -16.96
CA ARG A 184 -35.92 -16.92 -17.34
C ARG A 184 -35.14 -15.60 -17.34
N ARG A 185 -35.76 -14.48 -17.74
CA ARG A 185 -35.16 -13.15 -17.66
C ARG A 185 -34.91 -12.71 -16.22
N GLU A 186 -35.86 -12.94 -15.32
CA GLU A 186 -35.70 -12.65 -13.87
C GLU A 186 -34.58 -13.47 -13.25
N LEU A 187 -34.51 -14.78 -13.51
CA LEU A 187 -33.47 -15.67 -13.03
C LEU A 187 -32.08 -15.27 -13.56
N ARG A 188 -31.99 -14.90 -14.85
CA ARG A 188 -30.77 -14.34 -15.42
C ARG A 188 -30.30 -13.07 -14.71
N THR A 189 -31.22 -12.17 -14.41
CA THR A 189 -30.92 -10.92 -13.66
C THR A 189 -30.44 -11.24 -12.25
N MET A 190 -31.04 -12.23 -11.59
CA MET A 190 -30.62 -12.71 -10.28
C MET A 190 -29.20 -13.27 -10.30
N ILE A 191 -28.87 -14.15 -11.28
CA ILE A 191 -27.53 -14.71 -11.47
C ILE A 191 -26.52 -13.57 -11.70
N ALA A 192 -26.80 -12.65 -12.61
CA ALA A 192 -25.93 -11.52 -12.89
C ALA A 192 -25.64 -10.67 -11.64
N ARG A 193 -26.67 -10.38 -10.83
CA ARG A 193 -26.54 -9.63 -9.58
C ARG A 193 -25.63 -10.35 -8.56
N GLN A 194 -25.80 -11.67 -8.40
CA GLN A 194 -24.96 -12.44 -7.47
C GLN A 194 -23.50 -12.54 -7.97
N THR A 195 -23.29 -12.67 -9.27
CA THR A 195 -21.96 -12.69 -9.88
C THR A 195 -21.24 -11.35 -9.65
N GLU A 196 -21.92 -10.22 -9.84
CA GLU A 196 -21.32 -8.90 -9.63
C GLU A 196 -21.01 -8.66 -8.14
N ARG A 197 -21.88 -9.14 -7.25
CA ARG A 197 -21.61 -9.13 -5.82
C ARG A 197 -20.33 -9.90 -5.47
N MET A 198 -20.16 -11.12 -5.99
CA MET A 198 -18.96 -11.92 -5.76
C MET A 198 -17.69 -11.23 -6.27
N LYS A 199 -17.75 -10.58 -7.44
CA LYS A 199 -16.63 -9.78 -7.96
C LYS A 199 -16.27 -8.63 -7.02
N SER A 200 -17.27 -7.91 -6.51
CA SER A 200 -17.04 -6.84 -5.54
C SER A 200 -16.34 -7.35 -4.28
N MET A 201 -16.81 -8.47 -3.71
CA MET A 201 -16.20 -9.09 -2.53
C MET A 201 -14.74 -9.52 -2.78
N LEU A 202 -14.46 -10.15 -3.94
CA LEU A 202 -13.10 -10.51 -4.33
C LEU A 202 -12.21 -9.28 -4.45
N GLN A 203 -12.71 -8.22 -5.09
CA GLN A 203 -11.96 -6.99 -5.27
C GLN A 203 -11.67 -6.29 -3.93
N GLU A 204 -12.59 -6.33 -2.98
CA GLU A 204 -12.37 -5.82 -1.63
C GLU A 204 -11.27 -6.59 -0.89
N LEU A 205 -11.25 -7.93 -0.99
CA LEU A 205 -10.20 -8.76 -0.41
C LEU A 205 -8.83 -8.47 -1.03
N ILE A 206 -8.75 -8.37 -2.37
CA ILE A 206 -7.53 -8.04 -3.09
C ILE A 206 -6.99 -6.68 -2.63
N ASP A 207 -7.85 -5.67 -2.50
CA ASP A 207 -7.40 -4.34 -2.10
C ASP A 207 -7.03 -4.28 -0.62
N PHE A 208 -7.69 -5.03 0.23
CA PHE A 208 -7.30 -5.15 1.63
C PHE A 208 -5.93 -5.81 1.80
N THR A 209 -5.66 -6.87 1.04
CA THR A 209 -4.39 -7.63 1.10
C THR A 209 -3.27 -7.00 0.28
N ARG A 210 -3.54 -6.01 -0.55
CA ARG A 210 -2.51 -5.37 -1.40
C ARG A 210 -1.42 -4.76 -0.53
N PRO A 211 -0.11 -4.98 -0.82
CA PRO A 211 0.98 -4.34 -0.09
C PRO A 211 0.83 -2.81 -0.07
N GLY A 212 1.03 -2.20 1.10
CA GLY A 212 1.21 -0.76 1.21
C GLY A 212 2.58 -0.38 0.65
N GLY A 213 2.74 0.87 0.17
CA GLY A 213 4.06 1.33 -0.27
C GLY A 213 4.40 1.11 -1.76
N GLN A 214 3.57 0.40 -2.55
CA GLN A 214 3.60 0.72 -3.98
C GLN A 214 3.21 2.19 -4.08
N GLN A 215 4.20 3.03 -4.39
CA GLN A 215 4.02 4.47 -4.56
C GLN A 215 2.72 4.68 -5.30
N SER A 216 1.71 5.15 -4.56
CA SER A 216 0.44 5.55 -5.17
C SER A 216 0.83 6.47 -6.31
N LYS A 217 0.46 6.14 -7.54
CA LYS A 217 0.77 6.98 -8.69
C LYS A 217 -0.10 8.23 -8.60
N LEU A 218 0.11 9.00 -7.52
CA LEU A 218 -0.59 10.25 -7.29
C LEU A 218 -0.24 11.20 -8.42
N GLN A 219 -1.23 11.57 -9.19
CA GLN A 219 -1.12 12.58 -10.25
C GLN A 219 -1.83 13.86 -9.82
N SER A 220 -1.29 14.99 -10.21
CA SER A 220 -1.93 16.27 -9.98
C SER A 220 -3.06 16.45 -11.00
N MET A 221 -4.28 16.68 -10.51
CA MET A 221 -5.43 16.98 -11.37
C MET A 221 -6.39 17.95 -10.71
N LYS A 222 -7.20 18.64 -11.52
CA LYS A 222 -8.24 19.53 -11.03
C LYS A 222 -9.39 18.71 -10.42
N PHE A 223 -9.74 18.99 -9.17
CA PHE A 223 -10.75 18.22 -8.44
C PHE A 223 -12.16 18.36 -9.05
N ALA A 224 -12.57 19.56 -9.45
CA ALA A 224 -13.94 19.80 -9.95
C ALA A 224 -14.31 18.97 -11.20
N PRO A 225 -13.51 18.91 -12.29
CA PRO A 225 -13.84 18.07 -13.43
C PRO A 225 -13.93 16.60 -13.09
N TYR A 226 -12.99 16.11 -12.26
CA TYR A 226 -12.99 14.72 -11.80
C TYR A 226 -14.27 14.38 -11.03
N LEU A 227 -14.65 15.24 -10.07
CA LEU A 227 -15.84 15.00 -9.28
C LEU A 227 -17.13 15.09 -10.07
N ASN A 228 -17.25 16.07 -10.99
CA ASN A 228 -18.44 16.22 -11.82
C ASN A 228 -18.72 14.96 -12.64
N SER A 229 -17.69 14.38 -13.29
CA SER A 229 -17.83 13.12 -14.02
C SER A 229 -18.26 11.96 -13.11
N LEU A 230 -17.63 11.84 -11.94
CA LEU A 230 -17.97 10.81 -10.95
C LEU A 230 -19.40 10.99 -10.41
N ALA A 231 -19.82 12.22 -10.11
CA ALA A 231 -21.14 12.49 -9.56
C ALA A 231 -22.26 12.26 -10.60
N GLU A 232 -22.01 12.50 -11.88
CA GLU A 232 -22.93 12.18 -12.96
C GLU A 232 -23.13 10.67 -13.08
N GLU A 233 -22.05 9.90 -13.15
CA GLU A 233 -22.10 8.44 -13.24
C GLU A 233 -22.78 7.81 -12.01
N ALA A 234 -22.34 8.18 -10.81
CA ALA A 234 -22.92 7.69 -9.55
C ALA A 234 -24.38 8.11 -9.38
N GLY A 235 -24.74 9.31 -9.86
CA GLY A 235 -26.13 9.80 -9.79
C GLY A 235 -27.11 8.95 -10.59
N LEU A 236 -26.69 8.46 -11.77
CA LEU A 236 -27.51 7.55 -12.58
C LEU A 236 -27.73 6.21 -11.89
N GLU A 237 -26.69 5.65 -11.26
CA GLU A 237 -26.80 4.38 -10.52
C GLU A 237 -27.68 4.53 -9.28
N LEU A 238 -27.49 5.59 -8.51
CA LEU A 238 -28.29 5.88 -7.30
C LEU A 238 -29.75 6.13 -7.61
N ALA A 239 -30.06 6.80 -8.73
CA ALA A 239 -31.43 7.03 -9.18
C ALA A 239 -32.20 5.74 -9.43
N GLN A 240 -31.57 4.68 -9.93
CA GLN A 240 -32.17 3.35 -10.10
C GLN A 240 -32.56 2.70 -8.75
N ARG A 241 -31.92 3.15 -7.65
CA ARG A 241 -32.21 2.72 -6.28
C ARG A 241 -33.15 3.67 -5.54
N GLY A 242 -33.73 4.66 -6.22
CA GLY A 242 -34.59 5.66 -5.62
C GLY A 242 -33.85 6.70 -4.76
N VAL A 243 -32.54 6.80 -4.87
CA VAL A 243 -31.71 7.73 -4.09
C VAL A 243 -31.26 8.91 -4.94
N LYS A 244 -31.51 10.12 -4.45
CA LYS A 244 -31.11 11.37 -5.14
C LYS A 244 -29.74 11.82 -4.66
N LEU A 245 -28.77 11.95 -5.57
CA LEU A 245 -27.48 12.58 -5.31
C LEU A 245 -27.58 14.10 -5.52
N VAL A 246 -27.16 14.89 -4.53
CA VAL A 246 -27.20 16.36 -4.57
C VAL A 246 -25.81 16.90 -4.25
N VAL A 247 -25.28 17.71 -5.15
CA VAL A 247 -24.05 18.48 -4.92
C VAL A 247 -24.47 19.85 -4.36
N ALA A 248 -24.38 20.00 -3.02
CA ALA A 248 -24.88 21.21 -2.33
C ALA A 248 -23.97 22.42 -2.45
N THR A 249 -22.65 22.18 -2.61
CA THR A 249 -21.66 23.24 -2.87
C THR A 249 -20.92 22.88 -4.16
N PRO A 250 -20.64 23.86 -5.04
CA PRO A 250 -19.84 23.61 -6.22
C PRO A 250 -18.48 23.00 -5.85
N PRO A 251 -18.05 21.93 -6.52
CA PRO A 251 -16.73 21.38 -6.26
C PRO A 251 -15.65 22.40 -6.56
N PRO A 252 -14.69 22.62 -5.66
CA PRO A 252 -13.68 23.64 -5.87
C PRO A 252 -12.71 23.27 -6.98
N SER A 253 -12.40 24.21 -7.86
CA SER A 253 -11.43 24.03 -8.96
C SER A 253 -10.00 24.17 -8.44
N VAL A 254 -9.60 23.28 -7.52
CA VAL A 254 -8.25 23.25 -6.94
C VAL A 254 -7.49 22.02 -7.43
N PRO A 255 -6.15 22.12 -7.59
CA PRO A 255 -5.34 20.95 -7.89
C PRO A 255 -5.20 20.07 -6.64
N VAL A 256 -5.43 18.78 -6.81
CA VAL A 256 -5.23 17.73 -5.79
C VAL A 256 -4.31 16.65 -6.35
N ARG A 257 -3.55 16.01 -5.47
CA ARG A 257 -2.72 14.85 -5.85
C ARG A 257 -3.49 13.58 -5.52
N ILE A 258 -4.00 12.91 -6.55
CA ILE A 258 -4.86 11.74 -6.38
C ILE A 258 -4.51 10.62 -7.36
N GLU A 259 -4.87 9.39 -6.99
CA GLU A 259 -4.98 8.23 -7.87
C GLU A 259 -6.48 8.07 -8.19
N PRO A 260 -6.95 8.46 -9.40
CA PRO A 260 -8.38 8.62 -9.71
C PRO A 260 -9.20 7.35 -9.44
N GLN A 261 -8.70 6.19 -9.89
CA GLN A 261 -9.41 4.91 -9.73
C GLN A 261 -9.62 4.55 -8.25
N ARG A 262 -8.62 4.77 -7.40
CA ARG A 262 -8.74 4.50 -5.97
C ARG A 262 -9.66 5.50 -5.28
N LEU A 263 -9.55 6.77 -5.63
CA LEU A 263 -10.42 7.79 -5.05
C LEU A 263 -11.89 7.59 -5.48
N SER A 264 -12.15 7.24 -6.75
CA SER A 264 -13.50 6.86 -7.19
C SER A 264 -14.06 5.70 -6.38
N ARG A 265 -13.24 4.71 -6.06
CA ARG A 265 -13.64 3.59 -5.22
C ARG A 265 -14.03 4.02 -3.80
N LEU A 266 -13.30 4.98 -3.20
CA LEU A 266 -13.68 5.56 -1.91
C LEU A 266 -15.08 6.17 -2.00
N PHE A 267 -15.34 6.97 -3.04
CA PHE A 267 -16.66 7.57 -3.25
C PHE A 267 -17.74 6.53 -3.42
N TYR A 268 -17.58 5.55 -4.32
CA TYR A 268 -18.57 4.49 -4.56
C TYR A 268 -18.87 3.69 -3.29
N ASN A 269 -17.85 3.38 -2.47
CA ASN A 269 -18.07 2.70 -1.20
C ASN A 269 -18.93 3.54 -0.23
N LEU A 270 -18.64 4.84 -0.11
CA LEU A 270 -19.43 5.72 0.76
C LEU A 270 -20.85 5.92 0.23
N LEU A 271 -21.02 6.12 -1.07
CA LEU A 271 -22.33 6.32 -1.72
C LEU A 271 -23.19 5.05 -1.63
N SER A 272 -22.61 3.88 -1.88
CA SER A 272 -23.30 2.60 -1.76
C SER A 272 -23.71 2.32 -0.31
N ASN A 273 -22.82 2.57 0.66
CA ASN A 273 -23.14 2.44 2.07
C ASN A 273 -24.31 3.34 2.48
N ALA A 274 -24.32 4.58 2.02
CA ALA A 274 -25.42 5.51 2.27
C ALA A 274 -26.73 5.01 1.65
N ALA A 275 -26.69 4.56 0.38
CA ALA A 275 -27.88 4.05 -0.30
C ALA A 275 -28.44 2.77 0.34
N ASP A 276 -27.59 1.89 0.90
CA ASP A 276 -28.04 0.69 1.61
C ASP A 276 -28.83 0.99 2.88
N GLU A 277 -28.61 2.16 3.50
CA GLU A 277 -29.36 2.60 4.68
C GLU A 277 -30.70 3.29 4.33
N MET A 278 -30.99 3.49 3.04
CA MET A 278 -32.15 4.21 2.52
C MET A 278 -32.97 3.33 1.59
N LYS A 279 -33.53 2.21 2.12
CA LYS A 279 -34.27 1.20 1.32
C LYS A 279 -35.50 1.74 0.60
N ASP A 280 -36.17 2.73 1.18
CA ASP A 280 -37.37 3.36 0.64
C ASP A 280 -37.05 4.64 -0.16
N GLY A 281 -35.83 4.78 -0.59
CA GLY A 281 -35.32 5.97 -1.24
C GLY A 281 -34.78 7.01 -0.25
N GLY A 282 -34.12 8.04 -0.79
CA GLY A 282 -33.54 9.05 0.07
C GLY A 282 -32.67 10.06 -0.70
N LYS A 283 -31.83 10.74 0.06
CA LYS A 283 -30.99 11.81 -0.46
C LYS A 283 -29.56 11.69 0.10
N ILE A 284 -28.59 11.71 -0.80
CA ILE A 284 -27.17 11.88 -0.46
C ILE A 284 -26.75 13.28 -0.87
N THR A 285 -26.07 13.98 0.02
CA THR A 285 -25.61 15.36 -0.20
C THR A 285 -24.09 15.41 -0.12
N LEU A 286 -23.46 15.90 -1.19
CA LEU A 286 -22.02 16.17 -1.22
C LEU A 286 -21.76 17.63 -0.86
N ARG A 287 -20.80 17.87 0.03
CA ARG A 287 -20.30 19.20 0.38
C ARG A 287 -18.77 19.22 0.33
N PHE A 288 -18.22 20.38 0.05
CA PHE A 288 -16.79 20.60 -0.07
C PHE A 288 -16.40 21.85 0.72
N LYS A 289 -15.30 21.74 1.46
CA LYS A 289 -14.75 22.87 2.21
C LYS A 289 -13.23 22.88 2.08
N LYS A 290 -12.69 23.98 1.57
CA LYS A 290 -11.24 24.21 1.60
C LYS A 290 -10.85 24.76 2.95
N THR A 291 -9.93 24.09 3.63
CA THR A 291 -9.42 24.49 4.95
C THR A 291 -7.89 24.46 4.91
N GLY A 292 -7.27 25.63 4.83
CA GLY A 292 -5.82 25.74 4.69
C GLY A 292 -5.29 25.01 3.45
N ARG A 293 -4.50 23.96 3.68
CA ARG A 293 -3.90 23.12 2.61
C ARG A 293 -4.65 21.83 2.33
N GLU A 294 -5.84 21.68 2.88
CA GLU A 294 -6.66 20.48 2.70
C GLU A 294 -7.99 20.82 2.03
N LEU A 295 -8.48 19.90 1.23
CA LEU A 295 -9.84 19.85 0.74
C LEU A 295 -10.60 18.82 1.55
N GLN A 296 -11.58 19.24 2.33
CA GLN A 296 -12.53 18.38 3.02
C GLN A 296 -13.71 18.07 2.10
N VAL A 297 -14.05 16.79 2.01
CA VAL A 297 -15.20 16.27 1.28
C VAL A 297 -16.15 15.61 2.28
N GLU A 298 -17.42 15.94 2.21
CA GLU A 298 -18.46 15.36 3.05
C GLU A 298 -19.50 14.65 2.19
N VAL A 299 -19.85 13.43 2.58
CA VAL A 299 -20.92 12.60 2.02
C VAL A 299 -21.94 12.40 3.11
N GLN A 300 -23.06 13.11 3.05
CA GLN A 300 -24.13 13.06 4.03
C GLN A 300 -25.33 12.32 3.45
N ASP A 301 -25.85 11.34 4.18
CA ASP A 301 -27.13 10.67 3.92
C ASP A 301 -28.21 11.13 4.91
N ASN A 302 -29.45 10.82 4.59
CA ASN A 302 -30.60 10.98 5.47
C ASN A 302 -31.20 9.62 5.89
N GLY A 303 -30.36 8.59 5.99
CA GLY A 303 -30.73 7.26 6.41
C GLY A 303 -30.94 7.12 7.93
N ARG A 304 -30.84 5.88 8.42
CA ARG A 304 -31.05 5.57 9.84
C ARG A 304 -29.96 6.07 10.78
N GLY A 305 -28.82 6.46 10.22
CA GLY A 305 -27.64 6.84 10.98
C GLY A 305 -26.85 5.63 11.52
N ILE A 306 -25.82 5.93 12.31
CA ILE A 306 -24.88 4.96 12.88
C ILE A 306 -25.24 4.76 14.36
N ALA A 307 -25.33 3.50 14.79
CA ALA A 307 -25.53 3.19 16.20
C ALA A 307 -24.28 3.59 17.00
N PRO A 308 -24.44 4.22 18.20
CA PRO A 308 -23.31 4.73 18.98
C PRO A 308 -22.27 3.67 19.31
N GLU A 309 -22.68 2.42 19.53
CA GLU A 309 -21.82 1.29 19.86
C GLU A 309 -20.84 0.93 18.74
N LEU A 310 -21.13 1.38 17.51
CA LEU A 310 -20.31 1.11 16.34
C LEU A 310 -19.30 2.20 16.02
N ALA A 311 -19.43 3.39 16.60
CA ALA A 311 -18.63 4.55 16.24
C ALA A 311 -17.13 4.25 16.30
N ASP A 312 -16.64 3.58 17.35
CA ASP A 312 -15.23 3.24 17.56
C ASP A 312 -14.72 2.06 16.69
N SER A 313 -15.64 1.28 16.13
CA SER A 313 -15.31 0.09 15.34
C SER A 313 -15.58 0.25 13.84
N LEU A 314 -16.20 1.36 13.43
CA LEU A 314 -16.70 1.60 12.09
C LEU A 314 -15.69 1.37 10.95
N PHE A 315 -14.43 1.75 11.19
CA PHE A 315 -13.34 1.59 10.23
C PHE A 315 -12.46 0.36 10.51
N LYS A 316 -12.85 -0.53 11.44
CA LYS A 316 -12.13 -1.79 11.70
C LYS A 316 -12.49 -2.83 10.63
N PRO A 317 -11.54 -3.68 10.23
CA PRO A 317 -11.83 -4.73 9.27
C PRO A 317 -12.93 -5.67 9.75
N PHE A 318 -13.81 -6.06 8.81
CA PHE A 318 -14.92 -6.99 9.04
C PHE A 318 -15.96 -6.50 10.06
N ALA A 319 -15.98 -5.22 10.39
CA ALA A 319 -17.05 -4.62 11.17
C ALA A 319 -18.31 -4.51 10.31
N THR A 320 -19.29 -5.37 10.58
CA THR A 320 -20.62 -5.34 9.92
C THR A 320 -21.70 -5.23 10.99
N PHE A 321 -22.72 -4.42 10.73
CA PHE A 321 -23.88 -4.33 11.61
C PHE A 321 -25.16 -4.29 10.78
N GLY A 322 -26.02 -5.29 11.00
CA GLY A 322 -27.34 -5.33 10.38
C GLY A 322 -27.36 -5.48 8.85
N LYS A 323 -26.21 -5.71 8.21
CA LYS A 323 -26.09 -5.95 6.77
C LYS A 323 -25.76 -7.42 6.51
N PRO A 324 -26.74 -8.25 6.14
CA PRO A 324 -26.49 -9.67 5.82
C PRO A 324 -25.57 -9.87 4.61
N ASN A 325 -25.23 -8.79 3.92
CA ASN A 325 -24.57 -8.84 2.62
C ASN A 325 -23.25 -8.04 2.53
N GLY A 326 -22.76 -7.46 3.62
CA GLY A 326 -21.55 -6.63 3.63
C GLY A 326 -20.33 -7.41 4.13
N THR A 327 -19.17 -7.27 3.46
CA THR A 327 -17.89 -7.86 3.88
C THR A 327 -17.31 -7.18 5.12
N GLY A 328 -17.74 -5.97 5.45
CA GLY A 328 -17.14 -5.13 6.50
C GLY A 328 -15.74 -4.58 6.15
N LEU A 329 -15.31 -4.71 4.90
CA LEU A 329 -14.03 -4.18 4.43
C LEU A 329 -14.14 -2.81 3.77
N GLY A 330 -15.31 -2.41 3.27
CA GLY A 330 -15.49 -1.19 2.48
C GLY A 330 -15.00 0.08 3.19
N LEU A 331 -15.38 0.30 4.46
CA LEU A 331 -14.94 1.48 5.22
C LEU A 331 -13.47 1.41 5.62
N THR A 332 -12.94 0.23 5.91
CA THR A 332 -11.49 0.03 6.14
C THR A 332 -10.69 0.39 4.90
N ILE A 333 -11.17 0.02 3.72
CA ILE A 333 -10.57 0.39 2.42
C ILE A 333 -10.66 1.90 2.21
N CYS A 334 -11.81 2.53 2.53
CA CYS A 334 -11.95 4.00 2.46
C CYS A 334 -10.92 4.71 3.34
N ARG A 335 -10.74 4.27 4.59
CA ARG A 335 -9.74 4.81 5.50
C ARG A 335 -8.34 4.72 4.91
N ARG A 336 -7.97 3.56 4.42
CA ARG A 336 -6.67 3.35 3.80
C ARG A 336 -6.48 4.23 2.56
N ILE A 337 -7.50 4.35 1.69
CA ILE A 337 -7.39 5.22 0.51
C ILE A 337 -7.17 6.67 0.93
N ALA A 338 -7.91 7.18 1.92
CA ALA A 338 -7.71 8.53 2.43
C ALA A 338 -6.29 8.74 2.98
N GLU A 339 -5.79 7.79 3.80
CA GLU A 339 -4.44 7.83 4.38
C GLU A 339 -3.34 7.73 3.29
N ASP A 340 -3.49 6.87 2.29
CA ASP A 340 -2.55 6.73 1.16
C ASP A 340 -2.50 8.00 0.29
N HIS A 341 -3.56 8.83 0.32
CA HIS A 341 -3.60 10.15 -0.31
C HIS A 341 -3.08 11.27 0.62
N GLY A 342 -2.62 10.93 1.84
CA GLY A 342 -2.12 11.88 2.83
C GLY A 342 -3.21 12.63 3.58
N GLY A 343 -4.45 12.15 3.52
CA GLY A 343 -5.60 12.68 4.23
C GLY A 343 -6.04 11.80 5.40
N ARG A 344 -7.25 12.05 5.88
CA ARG A 344 -7.91 11.27 6.94
C ARG A 344 -9.40 11.13 6.64
N ILE A 345 -10.06 10.14 7.25
CA ILE A 345 -11.51 9.93 7.14
C ILE A 345 -12.11 9.77 8.54
N TRP A 346 -13.32 10.27 8.72
CA TRP A 346 -14.12 10.11 9.94
C TRP A 346 -15.60 10.11 9.61
N ALA A 347 -16.44 9.74 10.58
CA ALA A 347 -17.87 9.80 10.47
C ALA A 347 -18.47 10.55 11.66
N THR A 348 -19.57 11.25 11.42
CA THR A 348 -20.45 11.83 12.43
C THR A 348 -21.88 11.42 12.12
N SER A 349 -22.63 11.09 13.14
CA SER A 349 -24.01 10.63 12.95
C SER A 349 -24.88 11.00 14.14
N VAL A 350 -26.16 11.18 13.85
CA VAL A 350 -27.21 11.26 14.86
C VAL A 350 -28.21 10.14 14.53
N PRO A 351 -28.47 9.21 15.44
CA PRO A 351 -29.42 8.13 15.22
C PRO A 351 -30.76 8.67 14.72
N GLY A 352 -31.31 8.08 13.65
CA GLY A 352 -32.57 8.49 13.01
C GLY A 352 -32.48 9.76 12.13
N LYS A 353 -31.32 10.41 12.00
CA LYS A 353 -31.13 11.63 11.19
C LYS A 353 -30.08 11.49 10.09
N GLY A 354 -29.56 10.27 9.89
CA GLY A 354 -28.54 9.97 8.91
C GLY A 354 -27.10 10.06 9.44
N ALA A 355 -26.14 9.87 8.54
CA ALA A 355 -24.73 9.94 8.81
C ALA A 355 -24.01 10.87 7.84
N THR A 356 -22.88 11.40 8.27
CA THR A 356 -21.95 12.17 7.44
C THR A 356 -20.59 11.52 7.52
N PHE A 357 -20.11 11.01 6.41
CA PHE A 357 -18.74 10.58 6.24
C PHE A 357 -17.93 11.72 5.65
N ALA A 358 -16.85 12.07 6.28
CA ALA A 358 -15.99 13.16 5.83
C ALA A 358 -14.55 12.67 5.66
N PHE A 359 -13.87 13.12 4.62
CA PHE A 359 -12.46 12.85 4.42
C PHE A 359 -11.72 14.08 3.89
N THR A 360 -10.39 14.10 4.04
CA THR A 360 -9.54 15.18 3.53
C THR A 360 -8.61 14.70 2.44
N LEU A 361 -8.27 15.62 1.53
CA LEU A 361 -7.25 15.46 0.50
C LEU A 361 -6.29 16.65 0.58
N PRO A 362 -4.96 16.45 0.61
CA PRO A 362 -4.01 17.53 0.50
C PRO A 362 -4.10 18.22 -0.86
N LEU A 363 -4.05 19.54 -0.85
CA LEU A 363 -3.94 20.33 -2.09
C LEU A 363 -2.55 20.15 -2.71
N ALA A 364 -2.48 20.02 -4.03
CA ALA A 364 -1.21 20.06 -4.74
C ALA A 364 -0.61 21.48 -4.61
N GLN A 365 0.68 21.54 -4.33
CA GLN A 365 1.43 22.79 -4.33
C GLN A 365 1.66 23.26 -5.76
#